data_549649f04e3e15f411ec15e4473e8ee8
#
_entry.id   549649f04e3e15f411ec15e4473e8ee8
#
_cell.length_a   1.000
_cell.length_b   1.000
_cell.length_c   1.000
_cell.angle_alpha   90.00
_cell.angle_beta   90.00
_cell.angle_gamma   90.00
#
_symmetry.space_group_name_H-M   'P 1'
#
loop_
_entity.id
_entity.type
_entity.pdbx_description
1 polymer ?
#
loop_
_entity_poly.entity_id
_entity_poly.type
_entity_poly.pdbx_seq_one_letter_code
_entity_poly.pdbx_strand_id
1 'polypeptide(L)'
;MLFRSLLGLLSALAPVITGGNTCVALAARDYPLCAVSLAETLHTADLPAGVVNLLTGFRAELLEPFATHMDVNALIYFGDDHAEIAQAESSAAENVKRVTVCGRAEWEGAAALNPYAILRTQETKTTWHPFRF
;
A
#
# COMPACT_ATOMS: atom_id res chain seq x y z
N MET A 1 -9.84 -2.18 1.63
CA MET A 1 -9.67 -0.81 1.13
C MET A 1 -10.77 -0.48 0.14
N LEU A 2 -11.54 0.56 0.38
CA LEU A 2 -12.54 1.03 -0.56
C LEU A 2 -11.95 2.22 -1.33
N PHE A 3 -11.17 1.94 -2.35
CA PHE A 3 -10.96 2.96 -3.37
C PHE A 3 -12.24 3.11 -4.18
N ARG A 4 -13.04 4.09 -3.85
CA ARG A 4 -14.24 4.41 -4.63
C ARG A 4 -13.91 4.98 -6.01
N SER A 5 -12.64 5.22 -6.31
CA SER A 5 -12.22 5.82 -7.56
C SER A 5 -10.81 5.40 -7.94
N LEU A 6 -10.49 5.50 -9.22
CA LEU A 6 -9.15 5.36 -9.77
C LEU A 6 -8.15 6.32 -9.08
N LEU A 7 -8.61 7.53 -8.74
CA LEU A 7 -7.79 8.53 -8.06
C LEU A 7 -7.25 8.02 -6.72
N GLY A 8 -8.11 7.40 -5.88
CA GLY A 8 -7.66 6.86 -4.60
C GLY A 8 -6.62 5.75 -4.76
N LEU A 9 -6.80 4.87 -5.75
CA LEU A 9 -5.84 3.80 -6.03
C LEU A 9 -4.50 4.38 -6.47
N LEU A 10 -4.48 5.33 -7.40
CA LEU A 10 -3.28 6.01 -7.87
C LEU A 10 -2.58 6.79 -6.76
N SER A 11 -3.33 7.53 -5.95
CA SER A 11 -2.78 8.31 -4.83
C SER A 11 -2.13 7.42 -3.75
N ALA A 12 -2.57 6.18 -3.63
CA ALA A 12 -1.93 5.22 -2.74
C ALA A 12 -0.70 4.54 -3.36
N LEU A 13 -0.75 4.19 -4.65
CA LEU A 13 0.31 3.49 -5.34
C LEU A 13 1.50 4.39 -5.67
N ALA A 14 1.24 5.63 -6.12
CA ALA A 14 2.29 6.53 -6.57
C ALA A 14 3.40 6.77 -5.52
N PRO A 15 3.10 7.07 -4.24
CA PRO A 15 4.14 7.23 -3.22
C PRO A 15 4.96 5.96 -2.97
N VAL A 16 4.33 4.78 -3.06
CA VAL A 16 5.00 3.49 -2.85
C VAL A 16 6.01 3.23 -3.96
N ILE A 17 5.59 3.40 -5.21
CA ILE A 17 6.43 3.20 -6.39
C ILE A 17 7.57 4.24 -6.43
N THR A 18 7.26 5.50 -6.16
CA THR A 18 8.25 6.58 -6.11
C THR A 18 9.31 6.33 -5.05
N GLY A 19 8.93 5.68 -3.94
CA GLY A 19 9.86 5.24 -2.91
C GLY A 19 10.73 4.02 -3.30
N GLY A 20 10.57 3.48 -4.51
CA GLY A 20 11.33 2.31 -4.99
C GLY A 20 10.84 0.98 -4.43
N ASN A 21 9.63 0.93 -3.89
CA ASN A 21 9.04 -0.29 -3.35
C ASN A 21 8.19 -1.02 -4.40
N THR A 22 8.08 -2.33 -4.24
CA THR A 22 7.06 -3.13 -4.90
C THR A 22 5.79 -3.16 -4.05
N CYS A 23 4.65 -3.39 -4.66
CA CYS A 23 3.40 -3.45 -3.91
C CYS A 23 2.41 -4.47 -4.46
N VAL A 24 1.59 -4.96 -3.54
CA VAL A 24 0.38 -5.71 -3.83
C VAL A 24 -0.80 -4.89 -3.30
N ALA A 25 -1.73 -4.54 -4.16
CA ALA A 25 -2.88 -3.73 -3.79
C ALA A 25 -4.18 -4.44 -4.11
N LEU A 26 -5.12 -4.38 -3.16
CA LEU A 26 -6.46 -4.90 -3.33
C LEU A 26 -7.37 -3.80 -3.89
N ALA A 27 -7.91 -4.02 -5.06
CA ALA A 27 -8.87 -3.11 -5.70
C ALA A 27 -10.16 -2.97 -4.89
N ALA A 28 -10.87 -1.87 -5.11
CA ALA A 28 -12.20 -1.69 -4.56
C ALA A 28 -13.16 -2.78 -5.08
N ARG A 29 -13.93 -3.37 -4.17
CA ARG A 29 -14.91 -4.40 -4.51
C ARG A 29 -15.95 -3.92 -5.53
N ASP A 30 -16.43 -2.68 -5.32
CA ASP A 30 -17.55 -2.14 -6.11
C ASP A 30 -17.12 -1.64 -7.51
N TYR A 31 -15.82 -1.40 -7.71
CA TYR A 31 -15.27 -0.84 -8.95
C TYR A 31 -13.95 -1.54 -9.36
N PRO A 32 -13.93 -2.85 -9.53
CA PRO A 32 -12.70 -3.59 -9.82
C PRO A 32 -12.15 -3.29 -11.22
N LEU A 33 -13.00 -2.91 -12.17
CA LEU A 33 -12.61 -2.64 -13.56
C LEU A 33 -11.62 -1.47 -13.68
N CYS A 34 -11.73 -0.47 -12.80
CA CYS A 34 -10.76 0.64 -12.78
C CYS A 34 -9.34 0.13 -12.48
N ALA A 35 -9.20 -0.86 -11.62
CA ALA A 35 -7.90 -1.45 -11.31
C ALA A 35 -7.37 -2.31 -12.47
N VAL A 36 -8.25 -3.02 -13.18
CA VAL A 36 -7.87 -3.78 -14.37
C VAL A 36 -7.35 -2.85 -15.47
N SER A 37 -8.10 -1.77 -15.79
CA SER A 37 -7.65 -0.76 -16.76
C SER A 37 -6.34 -0.08 -16.36
N LEU A 38 -6.13 0.15 -15.05
CA LEU A 38 -4.86 0.65 -14.55
C LEU A 38 -3.74 -0.36 -14.76
N ALA A 39 -3.97 -1.64 -14.51
CA ALA A 39 -2.99 -2.70 -14.72
C ALA A 39 -2.54 -2.77 -16.18
N GLU A 40 -3.47 -2.68 -17.12
CA GLU A 40 -3.18 -2.62 -18.56
C GLU A 40 -2.33 -1.39 -18.92
N THR A 41 -2.67 -0.24 -18.35
CA THR A 41 -1.92 1.01 -18.55
C THR A 41 -0.50 0.90 -18.00
N LEU A 42 -0.32 0.36 -16.79
CA LEU A 42 0.99 0.16 -16.18
C LEU A 42 1.84 -0.85 -16.97
N HIS A 43 1.22 -1.89 -17.51
CA HIS A 43 1.90 -2.86 -18.35
C HIS A 43 2.45 -2.24 -19.65
N THR A 44 1.70 -1.32 -20.24
CA THR A 44 2.10 -0.62 -21.48
C THR A 44 3.06 0.57 -21.23
N ALA A 45 3.22 1.00 -19.98
CA ALA A 45 4.06 2.14 -19.58
C ALA A 45 5.49 1.75 -19.19
N ASP A 46 5.98 0.59 -19.65
CA ASP A 46 7.32 0.04 -19.36
C ASP A 46 7.63 -0.13 -17.85
N LEU A 47 6.60 -0.21 -17.01
CA LEU A 47 6.79 -0.55 -15.60
C LEU A 47 7.24 -2.03 -15.51
N PRO A 48 8.38 -2.31 -14.83
CA PRO A 48 8.84 -3.69 -14.70
C PRO A 48 7.79 -4.61 -14.07
N ALA A 49 7.68 -5.82 -14.61
CA ALA A 49 6.74 -6.82 -14.10
C ALA A 49 6.97 -7.09 -12.61
N GLY A 50 5.90 -7.21 -11.84
CA GLY A 50 5.95 -7.49 -10.40
C GLY A 50 6.13 -6.26 -9.49
N VAL A 51 6.39 -5.07 -10.03
CA VAL A 51 6.48 -3.84 -9.22
C VAL A 51 5.11 -3.49 -8.63
N VAL A 52 4.05 -3.57 -9.43
CA VAL A 52 2.68 -3.38 -8.99
C VAL A 52 1.84 -4.60 -9.32
N ASN A 53 1.26 -5.20 -8.30
CA ASN A 53 0.37 -6.34 -8.42
C ASN A 53 -1.03 -5.94 -7.92
N LEU A 54 -2.00 -5.92 -8.81
CA LEU A 54 -3.37 -5.54 -8.48
C LEU A 54 -4.23 -6.79 -8.34
N LEU A 55 -4.83 -6.96 -7.18
CA LEU A 55 -5.74 -8.06 -6.88
C LEU A 55 -7.18 -7.55 -6.83
N THR A 56 -8.09 -8.39 -7.23
CA THR A 56 -9.52 -8.23 -7.01
C THR A 56 -9.99 -9.32 -6.06
N GLY A 57 -10.91 -8.99 -5.14
CA GLY A 57 -11.40 -9.95 -4.15
C GLY A 57 -12.03 -9.29 -2.94
N PHE A 58 -12.26 -10.10 -1.92
CA PHE A 58 -12.86 -9.64 -0.68
C PHE A 58 -11.79 -9.32 0.35
N ARG A 59 -11.91 -8.14 0.97
CA ARG A 59 -10.97 -7.70 2.01
C ARG A 59 -10.96 -8.66 3.20
N ALA A 60 -12.10 -9.17 3.61
CA ALA A 60 -12.20 -10.12 4.72
C ALA A 60 -11.41 -11.43 4.48
N GLU A 61 -11.20 -11.82 3.23
CA GLU A 61 -10.42 -13.02 2.89
C GLU A 61 -8.92 -12.73 2.75
N LEU A 62 -8.56 -11.51 2.35
CA LEU A 62 -7.18 -11.15 2.01
C LEU A 62 -6.44 -10.36 3.08
N LEU A 63 -7.17 -9.79 4.06
CA LEU A 63 -6.55 -8.96 5.11
C LEU A 63 -5.56 -9.76 5.94
N GLU A 64 -5.93 -10.93 6.38
CA GLU A 64 -5.06 -11.80 7.18
C GLU A 64 -3.84 -12.28 6.40
N PRO A 65 -3.95 -12.80 5.17
CA PRO A 65 -2.78 -13.11 4.34
C PRO A 65 -1.83 -11.92 4.15
N PHE A 66 -2.33 -10.71 3.92
CA PHE A 66 -1.47 -9.52 3.81
C PHE A 66 -0.78 -9.16 5.13
N ALA A 67 -1.50 -9.32 6.24
CA ALA A 67 -0.97 -9.01 7.56
C ALA A 67 0.07 -10.04 8.03
N THR A 68 -0.08 -11.31 7.69
CA THR A 68 0.80 -12.41 8.17
C THR A 68 1.95 -12.73 7.22
N HIS A 69 1.88 -12.37 5.92
CA HIS A 69 2.91 -12.75 4.95
C HIS A 69 4.27 -12.14 5.29
N MET A 70 5.29 -12.96 5.44
CA MET A 70 6.61 -12.53 5.93
C MET A 70 7.35 -11.58 4.98
N ASP A 71 7.14 -11.70 3.67
CA ASP A 71 7.79 -10.82 2.67
C ASP A 71 7.09 -9.46 2.51
N VAL A 72 5.97 -9.25 3.21
CA VAL A 72 5.29 -7.95 3.26
C VAL A 72 5.83 -7.16 4.46
N ASN A 73 6.61 -6.12 4.22
CA ASN A 73 7.26 -5.33 5.27
C ASN A 73 6.38 -4.19 5.81
N ALA A 74 5.40 -3.76 5.04
CA ALA A 74 4.49 -2.68 5.43
C ALA A 74 3.09 -2.94 4.89
N LEU A 75 2.08 -2.62 5.69
CA LEU A 75 0.67 -2.68 5.34
C LEU A 75 0.06 -1.29 5.46
N ILE A 76 -0.55 -0.80 4.39
CA ILE A 76 -1.33 0.43 4.42
C ILE A 76 -2.82 0.06 4.37
N TYR A 77 -3.52 0.37 5.43
CA TYR A 77 -4.95 0.13 5.53
C TYR A 77 -5.72 1.43 5.33
N PHE A 78 -6.64 1.44 4.38
CA PHE A 78 -7.53 2.56 4.14
C PHE A 78 -8.95 2.21 4.57
N GLY A 79 -9.42 2.84 5.60
CA GLY A 79 -10.74 2.63 6.17
C GLY A 79 -10.80 3.01 7.63
N ASP A 80 -11.98 2.83 8.19
CA ASP A 80 -12.34 3.21 9.57
C ASP A 80 -12.96 2.05 10.36
N ASP A 81 -12.85 0.81 9.86
CA ASP A 81 -13.31 -0.37 10.58
C ASP A 81 -12.33 -0.77 11.67
N HIS A 82 -12.68 -0.48 12.92
CA HIS A 82 -11.82 -0.73 14.08
C HIS A 82 -11.54 -2.23 14.30
N ALA A 83 -12.45 -3.12 13.93
CA ALA A 83 -12.25 -4.56 14.09
C ALA A 83 -11.22 -5.08 13.10
N GLU A 84 -11.32 -4.67 11.84
CA GLU A 84 -10.34 -5.03 10.81
C GLU A 84 -8.96 -4.41 11.10
N ILE A 85 -8.92 -3.16 11.62
CA ILE A 85 -7.67 -2.49 12.00
C ILE A 85 -6.99 -3.28 13.14
N ALA A 86 -7.73 -3.61 14.20
CA ALA A 86 -7.18 -4.37 15.32
C ALA A 86 -6.69 -5.77 14.90
N GLN A 87 -7.42 -6.44 14.00
CA GLN A 87 -6.99 -7.71 13.43
C GLN A 87 -5.69 -7.55 12.64
N ALA A 88 -5.62 -6.56 11.75
CA ALA A 88 -4.44 -6.31 10.94
C ALA A 88 -3.20 -5.99 11.78
N GLU A 89 -3.34 -5.15 12.82
CA GLU A 89 -2.25 -4.80 13.73
C GLU A 89 -1.79 -5.99 14.57
N SER A 90 -2.73 -6.79 15.09
CA SER A 90 -2.42 -7.99 15.85
C SER A 90 -1.66 -9.02 15.01
N SER A 91 -2.15 -9.31 13.80
CA SER A 91 -1.50 -10.26 12.89
C SER A 91 -0.15 -9.76 12.38
N ALA A 92 -0.02 -8.45 12.14
CA ALA A 92 1.23 -7.84 11.69
C ALA A 92 2.32 -7.82 12.78
N ALA A 93 1.93 -7.85 14.05
CA ALA A 93 2.87 -7.86 15.17
C ALA A 93 3.73 -9.13 15.22
N GLU A 94 3.24 -10.26 14.70
CA GLU A 94 3.97 -11.53 14.68
C GLU A 94 5.29 -11.46 13.87
N ASN A 95 5.34 -10.60 12.86
CA ASN A 95 6.53 -10.42 12.00
C ASN A 95 7.05 -8.97 11.98
N VAL A 96 6.71 -8.18 13.01
CA VAL A 96 7.18 -6.79 13.20
C VAL A 96 6.89 -5.89 11.99
N LYS A 97 5.79 -6.14 11.30
CA LYS A 97 5.36 -5.39 10.14
C LYS A 97 4.83 -4.00 10.51
N ARG A 98 5.16 -3.00 9.72
CA ARG A 98 4.61 -1.65 9.90
C ARG A 98 3.19 -1.59 9.38
N VAL A 99 2.25 -1.18 10.22
CA VAL A 99 0.86 -0.92 9.83
C VAL A 99 0.62 0.58 9.84
N THR A 100 0.14 1.12 8.73
CA THR A 100 -0.27 2.52 8.61
C THR A 100 -1.76 2.57 8.34
N VAL A 101 -2.52 3.11 9.26
CA VAL A 101 -3.95 3.31 9.08
C VAL A 101 -4.20 4.68 8.48
N CYS A 102 -4.80 4.70 7.30
CA CYS A 102 -5.31 5.90 6.64
C CYS A 102 -6.83 5.85 6.69
N GLY A 103 -7.46 6.70 7.47
CA GLY A 103 -8.92 6.79 7.53
C GLY A 103 -9.54 7.13 6.17
N ARG A 104 -10.75 7.65 6.14
CA ARG A 104 -11.38 8.14 4.91
C ARG A 104 -10.56 9.32 4.38
N ALA A 105 -9.73 9.05 3.39
CA ALA A 105 -8.91 10.07 2.77
C ALA A 105 -9.75 10.88 1.77
N GLU A 106 -9.68 12.18 1.88
CA GLU A 106 -10.16 13.11 0.85
C GLU A 106 -9.10 13.21 -0.24
N TRP A 107 -9.22 12.37 -1.26
CA TRP A 107 -8.22 12.27 -2.34
C TRP A 107 -8.11 13.52 -3.21
N GLU A 108 -9.11 14.38 -3.17
CA GLU A 108 -9.16 15.66 -3.92
C GLU A 108 -8.59 16.83 -3.11
N GLY A 109 -8.33 16.63 -1.82
CA GLY A 109 -7.82 17.67 -0.94
C GLY A 109 -6.30 17.82 -1.00
N ALA A 110 -5.80 18.97 -0.54
CA ALA A 110 -4.36 19.26 -0.45
C ALA A 110 -3.58 18.22 0.40
N ALA A 111 -4.24 17.58 1.36
CA ALA A 111 -3.64 16.52 2.17
C ALA A 111 -3.26 15.27 1.36
N ALA A 112 -3.95 15.01 0.24
CA ALA A 112 -3.62 13.88 -0.66
C ALA A 112 -2.32 14.11 -1.44
N LEU A 113 -1.89 15.36 -1.58
CA LEU A 113 -0.66 15.75 -2.29
C LEU A 113 0.56 15.82 -1.36
N ASN A 114 0.45 15.28 -0.15
CA ASN A 114 1.52 15.34 0.83
C ASN A 114 2.74 14.50 0.39
N PRO A 115 3.90 15.12 0.09
CA PRO A 115 5.10 14.41 -0.34
C PRO A 115 5.64 13.44 0.73
N TYR A 116 5.35 13.68 2.00
CA TYR A 116 5.71 12.78 3.11
C TYR A 116 4.95 11.45 3.10
N ALA A 117 3.96 11.27 2.21
CA ALA A 117 3.32 9.99 2.00
C ALA A 117 4.31 8.89 1.57
N ILE A 118 5.41 9.27 0.89
CA ILE A 118 6.51 8.37 0.52
C ILE A 118 7.15 7.74 1.76
N LEU A 119 7.30 8.49 2.84
CA LEU A 119 7.95 8.03 4.08
C LEU A 119 7.19 6.90 4.80
N ARG A 120 5.90 6.74 4.52
CA ARG A 120 5.08 5.66 5.13
C ARG A 120 5.60 4.26 4.80
N THR A 121 6.27 4.12 3.66
CA THR A 121 6.80 2.84 3.15
C THR A 121 8.32 2.79 3.14
N GLN A 122 8.99 3.83 3.63
CA GLN A 122 10.44 3.89 3.73
C GLN A 122 10.92 3.39 5.09
N GLU A 123 12.08 2.76 5.08
CA GLU A 123 12.80 2.37 6.28
C GLU A 123 14.15 3.07 6.32
N THR A 124 14.40 3.81 7.39
CA THR A 124 15.70 4.45 7.60
C THR A 124 16.69 3.43 8.14
N LYS A 125 17.75 3.15 7.40
CA LYS A 125 18.86 2.30 7.84
C LYS A 125 20.07 3.15 8.15
N THR A 126 20.65 2.98 9.34
CA THR A 126 21.89 3.64 9.74
C THR A 126 23.07 2.74 9.40
N THR A 127 24.01 3.24 8.60
CA THR A 127 25.22 2.52 8.23
C THR A 127 26.43 3.22 8.88
N TRP A 128 27.27 2.46 9.58
CA TRP A 128 28.52 2.94 10.13
C TRP A 128 29.64 2.61 9.19
N HIS A 129 30.36 3.62 8.71
CA HIS A 129 31.59 3.46 7.94
C HIS A 129 32.76 3.89 8.80
N PRO A 130 33.70 3.00 9.18
CA PRO A 130 34.90 3.40 9.86
C PRO A 130 35.76 4.22 8.89
N PHE A 131 36.03 5.48 9.25
CA PHE A 131 37.05 6.28 8.56
C PHE A 131 38.41 5.88 9.12
N ARG A 132 39.29 5.36 8.28
CA ARG A 132 40.72 5.31 8.58
C ARG A 132 41.31 6.68 8.24
N PHE A 133 41.85 7.36 9.23
CA PHE A 133 42.73 8.50 9.03
C PHE A 133 44.13 8.01 8.65
#